data_5975c1139f859f3218e7163ca8445e8b
#
_entry.id   5975c1139f859f3218e7163ca8445e8b
#
_cell.length_a   1.000
_cell.length_b   1.000
_cell.length_c   1.000
_cell.angle_alpha   90.00
_cell.angle_beta   90.00
_cell.angle_gamma   90.00
#
_symmetry.space_group_name_H-M   'P 1'
#
loop_
_entity.id
_entity.type
_entity.pdbx_description
1 polymer ?
#
loop_
_entity_poly.entity_id
_entity_poly.type
_entity_poly.pdbx_seq_one_letter_code
_entity_poly.pdbx_strand_id
1 'polypeptide(L)' 'MIQALVYGNGGQETERAVMVLEACDQDVKEFKLGLDFTHKQFKAEFGEGAEYPQISIGLDHRGSLKETLKYMSDKGMFL' A
#
# COMPACT_ATOMS: atom_id res chain seq x y z
N MET A 1 -16.50 5.94 0.70
CA MET A 1 -15.23 5.42 1.26
C MET A 1 -14.48 4.66 0.17
N ILE A 2 -13.20 4.96 -0.01
CA ILE A 2 -12.40 4.36 -1.06
C ILE A 2 -11.60 3.21 -0.45
N GLN A 3 -11.56 2.07 -1.12
CA GLN A 3 -10.79 0.93 -0.65
C GLN A 3 -9.31 1.10 -0.98
N ALA A 4 -8.46 0.87 0.00
CA ALA A 4 -7.01 0.85 -0.18
C ALA A 4 -6.51 -0.59 0.00
N LEU A 5 -5.60 -1.01 -0.88
CA LEU A 5 -5.00 -2.33 -0.82
C LEU A 5 -3.51 -2.16 -0.49
N VAL A 6 -3.04 -2.90 0.52
CA VAL A 6 -1.65 -2.85 0.95
C VAL A 6 -1.04 -4.24 0.83
N TYR A 7 -0.03 -4.37 -0.02
CA TYR A 7 0.73 -5.61 -0.20
C TYR A 7 2.03 -5.47 0.58
N GLY A 8 2.11 -6.10 1.73
CA GLY A 8 3.21 -5.91 2.65
C GLY A 8 3.89 -7.18 3.13
N ASN A 9 5.04 -7.00 3.75
CA ASN A 9 5.85 -8.10 4.29
C ASN A 9 5.84 -8.15 5.82
N GLY A 10 4.94 -7.43 6.45
CA GLY A 10 4.84 -7.36 7.91
C GLY A 10 5.85 -6.44 8.59
N GLY A 11 6.60 -5.67 7.79
CA GLY A 11 7.60 -4.76 8.35
C GLY A 11 6.99 -3.45 8.85
N GLN A 12 7.84 -2.60 9.41
CA GLN A 12 7.44 -1.32 9.98
C GLN A 12 6.74 -0.40 8.98
N GLU A 13 7.26 -0.34 7.76
CA GLU A 13 6.68 0.52 6.74
C GLU A 13 5.30 0.06 6.32
N THR A 14 5.08 -1.27 6.30
CA THR A 14 3.76 -1.83 6.03
C THR A 14 2.76 -1.42 7.11
N GLU A 15 3.16 -1.51 8.37
CA GLU A 15 2.32 -1.09 9.48
C GLU A 15 1.99 0.40 9.42
N ARG A 16 2.97 1.22 9.09
CA ARG A 16 2.76 2.66 8.92
C ARG A 16 1.78 2.96 7.80
N ALA A 17 1.91 2.24 6.69
CA ALA A 17 1.00 2.42 5.55
C ALA A 17 -0.44 2.14 5.96
N VAL A 18 -0.67 1.03 6.64
CA VAL A 18 -2.00 0.67 7.13
C VAL A 18 -2.55 1.74 8.07
N MET A 19 -1.73 2.17 9.04
CA MET A 19 -2.14 3.18 10.01
C MET A 19 -2.50 4.51 9.37
N VAL A 20 -1.69 4.97 8.43
CA VAL A 20 -1.93 6.25 7.74
C VAL A 20 -3.20 6.19 6.92
N LEU A 21 -3.41 5.10 6.18
CA LEU A 21 -4.60 4.95 5.35
C LEU A 21 -5.86 4.85 6.20
N GLU A 22 -5.81 4.13 7.31
CA GLU A 22 -6.94 4.04 8.22
C GLU A 22 -7.26 5.40 8.86
N ALA A 23 -6.22 6.16 9.19
CA ALA A 23 -6.39 7.50 9.75
C ALA A 23 -7.02 8.48 8.75
N CYS A 24 -6.90 8.19 7.45
CA CYS A 24 -7.52 9.01 6.39
C CYS A 24 -8.86 8.45 5.93
N ASP A 25 -9.52 7.66 6.75
CA ASP A 25 -10.85 7.07 6.47
C ASP A 25 -10.88 6.16 5.24
N GLN A 26 -9.75 5.54 4.90
CA GLN A 26 -9.72 4.54 3.87
C GLN A 26 -10.13 3.19 4.44
N ASP A 27 -10.83 2.40 3.62
CA ASP A 27 -11.13 1.01 3.97
C ASP A 27 -9.93 0.17 3.52
N VAL A 28 -9.10 -0.23 4.48
CA VAL A 28 -7.82 -0.87 4.18
C VAL A 28 -7.94 -2.39 4.20
N LYS A 29 -7.48 -3.01 3.12
CA LYS A 29 -7.30 -4.45 3.06
C LYS A 29 -5.82 -4.75 2.92
N GLU A 30 -5.27 -5.50 3.87
CA GLU A 30 -3.88 -5.88 3.86
C GLU A 30 -3.68 -7.29 3.32
N PHE A 31 -2.78 -7.42 2.33
CA PHE A 31 -2.33 -8.72 1.83
C PHE A 31 -0.94 -8.99 2.37
N LYS A 32 -0.75 -10.17 2.93
CA LYS A 32 0.49 -10.50 3.64
C LYS A 32 1.34 -11.49 2.85
N LEU A 33 2.61 -11.14 2.70
CA LEU A 33 3.59 -12.03 2.08
C LEU A 33 3.63 -13.37 2.81
N GLY A 34 3.56 -14.44 2.05
CA GLY A 34 3.59 -15.79 2.60
C GLY A 34 2.22 -16.34 2.99
N LEU A 35 1.21 -15.48 3.15
CA LEU A 35 -0.16 -15.87 3.44
C LEU A 35 -1.09 -15.63 2.25
N ASP A 36 -1.05 -14.43 1.71
CA ASP A 36 -1.95 -14.02 0.62
C ASP A 36 -1.28 -14.01 -0.74
N PHE A 37 0.04 -13.91 -0.77
CA PHE A 37 0.80 -13.91 -2.02
C PHE A 37 2.24 -14.35 -1.74
N THR A 38 2.96 -14.71 -2.81
CA THR A 38 4.38 -15.05 -2.72
C THR A 38 5.23 -13.89 -3.23
N HIS A 39 6.51 -13.89 -2.86
CA HIS A 39 7.46 -12.89 -3.35
C HIS A 39 7.56 -12.90 -4.88
N LYS A 40 7.47 -14.07 -5.49
CA LYS A 40 7.49 -14.23 -6.95
C LYS A 40 6.26 -13.55 -7.58
N GLN A 41 5.08 -13.76 -7.00
CA GLN A 41 3.86 -13.11 -7.46
C GLN A 41 3.95 -11.59 -7.33
N PHE A 42 4.50 -11.12 -6.22
CA PHE A 42 4.69 -9.69 -5.98
C PHE A 42 5.58 -9.07 -7.06
N LYS A 43 6.72 -9.70 -7.36
CA LYS A 43 7.62 -9.19 -8.39
C LYS A 43 7.00 -9.22 -9.79
N ALA A 44 6.20 -10.24 -10.08
CA ALA A 44 5.50 -10.33 -11.36
C ALA A 44 4.47 -9.21 -11.52
N GLU A 45 3.80 -8.82 -10.43
CA GLU A 45 2.76 -7.80 -10.45
C GLU A 45 3.34 -6.38 -10.44
N PHE A 46 4.34 -6.13 -9.61
CA PHE A 46 4.84 -4.78 -9.36
C PHE A 46 6.23 -4.49 -9.94
N GLY A 47 6.91 -5.51 -10.44
CA GLY A 47 8.25 -5.38 -11.02
C GLY A 47 9.35 -5.89 -10.11
N GLU A 48 10.50 -6.22 -10.73
CA GLU A 48 11.64 -6.82 -10.02
C GLU A 48 12.23 -5.92 -8.94
N GLY A 49 12.23 -4.62 -9.17
CA GLY A 49 12.76 -3.65 -8.21
C GLY A 49 11.75 -3.10 -7.22
N ALA A 50 10.55 -3.65 -7.19
CA ALA A 50 9.49 -3.12 -6.32
C ALA A 50 9.81 -3.37 -4.84
N GLU A 51 9.57 -2.36 -4.02
CA GLU A 51 9.80 -2.41 -2.58
C GLU A 51 8.48 -2.64 -1.85
N TYR A 52 8.56 -3.18 -0.64
CA TYR A 52 7.41 -3.30 0.25
C TYR A 52 7.28 -2.02 1.08
N PRO A 53 6.07 -1.58 1.40
CA PRO A 53 4.81 -2.08 0.85
C PRO A 53 4.50 -1.48 -0.53
N GLN A 54 3.61 -2.16 -1.29
CA GLN A 54 3.01 -1.58 -2.50
C GLN A 54 1.55 -1.31 -2.21
N ILE A 55 1.07 -0.16 -2.62
CA ILE A 55 -0.24 0.35 -2.20
C ILE A 55 -1.06 0.73 -3.42
N SER A 56 -2.35 0.34 -3.40
CA SER A 56 -3.33 0.79 -4.39
C SER A 56 -4.45 1.51 -3.67
N ILE A 57 -4.91 2.61 -4.22
CA ILE A 57 -6.05 3.36 -3.70
C ILE A 57 -7.12 3.37 -4.78
N GLY A 58 -8.27 2.79 -4.45
CA GLY A 58 -9.30 2.56 -5.44
C GLY A 58 -8.81 1.53 -6.44
N LEU A 59 -8.85 1.87 -7.72
CA LEU A 59 -8.39 0.99 -8.80
C LEU A 59 -6.97 1.34 -9.27
N ASP A 60 -6.34 2.34 -8.65
CA ASP A 60 -5.06 2.86 -9.10
C ASP A 60 -3.91 2.44 -8.18
N HIS A 61 -2.90 1.82 -8.77
CA HIS A 61 -1.65 1.49 -8.07
C HIS A 61 -0.88 2.78 -7.78
N ARG A 62 -0.49 2.98 -6.52
CA ARG A 62 0.22 4.20 -6.09
C ARG A 62 1.71 4.00 -5.86
N GLY A 63 2.15 2.76 -5.72
CA GLY A 63 3.55 2.46 -5.48
C GLY A 63 3.86 2.19 -4.02
N SER A 64 5.05 2.60 -3.59
CA SER A 64 5.52 2.40 -2.22
C SER A 64 4.83 3.36 -1.24
N LEU A 65 5.15 3.23 0.05
CA LEU A 65 4.62 4.13 1.08
C LEU A 65 4.96 5.59 0.78
N LYS A 66 6.20 5.87 0.37
CA LYS A 66 6.63 7.24 0.07
C LYS A 66 5.82 7.85 -1.07
N GLU A 67 5.62 7.11 -2.15
CA GLU A 67 4.86 7.57 -3.30
C GLU A 67 3.39 7.76 -2.95
N THR A 68 2.85 6.87 -2.12
CA THR A 68 1.47 6.96 -1.65
C THR A 68 1.26 8.20 -0.78
N LEU A 69 2.19 8.47 0.13
CA LEU A 69 2.11 9.66 0.98
C LEU A 69 2.13 10.93 0.15
N LYS A 70 2.97 10.97 -0.87
CA LYS A 70 3.02 12.12 -1.78
C LYS A 70 1.70 12.31 -2.51
N TYR A 71 1.12 11.21 -3.03
CA TYR A 71 -0.19 11.27 -3.69
C TYR A 71 -1.26 11.81 -2.75
N MET A 72 -1.31 11.29 -1.53
CA MET A 72 -2.31 11.72 -0.55
C MET A 72 -2.14 13.18 -0.17
N SER A 73 -0.89 13.64 -0.04
CA SER A 73 -0.60 15.05 0.25
C SER A 73 -1.06 15.93 -0.92
N ASP A 74 -0.75 15.54 -2.15
CA ASP A 74 -1.13 16.31 -3.35
C ASP A 74 -2.65 16.40 -3.51
N LYS A 75 -3.38 15.41 -3.02
CA LYS A 75 -4.85 15.39 -3.06
C LYS A 75 -5.49 16.02 -1.84
N GLY A 76 -4.70 16.54 -0.91
CA GLY A 76 -5.22 17.18 0.29
C GLY A 76 -5.88 16.21 1.26
N MET A 77 -5.46 14.95 1.28
CA MET A 77 -6.03 13.94 2.19
C MET A 77 -5.52 14.08 3.62
N PHE A 78 -4.44 14.82 3.80
CA PHE A 78 -3.95 15.20 5.13
C PHE A 78 -4.43 16.60 5.46
N LEU A 79 -4.95 16.77 6.61
CA LEU A 79 -5.44 18.07 7.07
C LEU A 79 -4.51 18.71 8.07
#